data_7c752b0784c6a1e1d3986a42a6352918
#
_entry.id   7c752b0784c6a1e1d3986a42a6352918
#
_cell.length_a   1.000
_cell.length_b   1.000
_cell.length_c   1.000
_cell.angle_alpha   90.00
_cell.angle_beta   90.00
_cell.angle_gamma   90.00
#
_symmetry.space_group_name_H-M   'P 1'
#
loop_
_entity.id
_entity.type
_entity.pdbx_description
1 polymer ?
#
loop_
_entity_poly.entity_id
_entity_poly.type
_entity_poly.pdbx_seq_one_letter_code
_entity_poly.pdbx_strand_id
1 'polypeptide(L)'
;ISADGSRYEGNLRGGKQHGKGNLRRADGYTYNGDWVNGVKEGIGKITMSDGGTYEGEWQAGTIVGQGVAIHASGERYEGGFRNGKRHGKGVLATPAGYEYKGDWVDGQATGQAVIKDVDGAVYEGSVINGARSGVGKLVHPEGFTLEGTWANGQLNGTGKIISANGDTYEGDLVEGRREGSGTSTTSAGDTYSGQYLNDQRHGTGTFKGADGYAYEGLWAEGSAAGAGTVTYPDGSIQTSTFVDNLAEGPGKITYPDGSTYEGDWSAGVIEGQGRAT
;
A
#
# COMPACT_ATOMS: atom_id res chain seq x y z
N ILE A 1 -19.46 14.67 49.63
CA ILE A 1 -19.37 15.60 48.48
C ILE A 1 -18.22 16.55 48.79
N SER A 2 -17.27 16.68 47.89
CA SER A 2 -16.17 17.61 48.01
C SER A 2 -16.58 19.04 47.64
N ALA A 3 -15.76 20.06 48.02
CA ALA A 3 -16.05 21.47 47.73
C ALA A 3 -16.15 21.79 46.23
N ASP A 4 -15.56 20.98 45.34
CA ASP A 4 -15.62 21.06 43.87
C ASP A 4 -16.88 20.37 43.28
N GLY A 5 -17.81 19.90 44.11
CA GLY A 5 -19.01 19.19 43.71
C GLY A 5 -18.79 17.70 43.37
N SER A 6 -17.55 17.19 43.51
CA SER A 6 -17.27 15.78 43.29
C SER A 6 -17.89 14.90 44.37
N ARG A 7 -18.42 13.74 43.97
CA ARG A 7 -18.99 12.73 44.86
C ARG A 7 -18.22 11.43 44.73
N TYR A 8 -17.77 10.87 45.84
CA TYR A 8 -17.18 9.53 45.92
C TYR A 8 -18.10 8.62 46.72
N GLU A 9 -18.30 7.40 46.20
CA GLU A 9 -19.00 6.31 46.88
C GLU A 9 -18.10 5.06 46.83
N GLY A 10 -17.73 4.53 47.96
CA GLY A 10 -16.84 3.35 48.04
C GLY A 10 -16.10 3.25 49.34
N ASN A 11 -15.12 2.37 49.37
CA ASN A 11 -14.35 2.08 50.54
C ASN A 11 -13.34 3.21 50.83
N LEU A 12 -13.14 3.50 52.12
CA LEU A 12 -12.17 4.47 52.61
C LEU A 12 -11.22 3.79 53.61
N ARG A 13 -9.95 4.18 53.60
CA ARG A 13 -8.93 3.80 54.59
C ARG A 13 -8.15 5.05 54.96
N GLY A 14 -8.17 5.40 56.29
CA GLY A 14 -7.51 6.61 56.73
C GLY A 14 -8.00 7.89 56.08
N GLY A 15 -9.32 7.99 55.75
CA GLY A 15 -9.90 9.14 55.07
C GLY A 15 -9.62 9.23 53.58
N LYS A 16 -8.89 8.30 52.97
CA LYS A 16 -8.57 8.24 51.54
C LYS A 16 -9.36 7.14 50.83
N GLN A 17 -9.67 7.31 49.55
CA GLN A 17 -10.25 6.26 48.70
C GLN A 17 -9.37 5.02 48.74
N HIS A 18 -9.98 3.83 48.95
CA HIS A 18 -9.29 2.55 49.03
C HIS A 18 -10.24 1.44 48.63
N GLY A 19 -9.73 0.36 48.00
CA GLY A 19 -10.56 -0.73 47.50
C GLY A 19 -11.47 -0.28 46.35
N LYS A 20 -12.65 -0.82 46.23
CA LYS A 20 -13.60 -0.46 45.17
C LYS A 20 -14.30 0.86 45.47
N GLY A 21 -14.42 1.71 44.43
CA GLY A 21 -15.13 2.99 44.55
C GLY A 21 -15.49 3.68 43.25
N ASN A 22 -16.52 4.50 43.32
CA ASN A 22 -17.03 5.29 42.19
C ASN A 22 -16.85 6.78 42.53
N LEU A 23 -16.12 7.47 41.65
CA LEU A 23 -15.98 8.93 41.66
C LEU A 23 -16.82 9.52 40.51
N ARG A 24 -17.60 10.55 40.82
CA ARG A 24 -18.32 11.36 39.83
C ARG A 24 -17.99 12.83 40.06
N ARG A 25 -17.61 13.54 38.97
CA ARG A 25 -17.37 14.98 38.99
C ARG A 25 -18.57 15.75 38.42
N ALA A 26 -18.61 17.03 38.69
CA ALA A 26 -19.68 17.93 38.21
C ALA A 26 -19.64 18.10 36.66
N ASP A 27 -18.46 17.94 36.02
CA ASP A 27 -18.27 18.03 34.59
C ASP A 27 -18.71 16.76 33.81
N GLY A 28 -19.29 15.77 34.52
CA GLY A 28 -19.73 14.51 33.96
C GLY A 28 -18.66 13.41 33.95
N TYR A 29 -17.40 13.72 34.29
CA TYR A 29 -16.37 12.70 34.43
C TYR A 29 -16.73 11.68 35.49
N THR A 30 -16.55 10.38 35.21
CA THR A 30 -16.71 9.32 36.20
C THR A 30 -15.50 8.38 36.20
N TYR A 31 -15.20 7.79 37.35
CA TYR A 31 -14.31 6.67 37.50
C TYR A 31 -14.94 5.61 38.40
N ASN A 32 -15.00 4.38 37.95
CA ASN A 32 -15.45 3.23 38.71
C ASN A 32 -14.32 2.17 38.68
N GLY A 33 -13.72 1.84 39.81
CA GLY A 33 -12.61 0.90 39.85
C GLY A 33 -11.92 0.82 41.21
N ASP A 34 -10.68 0.31 41.13
CA ASP A 34 -9.84 0.10 42.30
C ASP A 34 -9.09 1.36 42.69
N TRP A 35 -8.91 1.51 43.99
CA TRP A 35 -8.24 2.65 44.64
C TRP A 35 -7.23 2.17 45.70
N VAL A 36 -6.08 2.78 45.74
CA VAL A 36 -5.09 2.59 46.79
C VAL A 36 -4.63 3.95 47.30
N ASN A 37 -4.95 4.26 48.59
CA ASN A 37 -4.57 5.51 49.26
C ASN A 37 -4.88 6.79 48.50
N GLY A 38 -6.06 6.86 47.86
CA GLY A 38 -6.54 8.00 47.09
C GLY A 38 -6.09 8.02 45.61
N VAL A 39 -5.38 6.99 45.13
CA VAL A 39 -4.87 6.88 43.77
C VAL A 39 -5.60 5.74 43.05
N LYS A 40 -5.91 5.91 41.78
CA LYS A 40 -6.48 4.85 40.91
C LYS A 40 -5.44 3.75 40.75
N GLU A 41 -5.86 2.50 40.92
CA GLU A 41 -5.00 1.32 40.85
C GLU A 41 -5.81 0.15 40.29
N GLY A 42 -5.13 -0.92 39.84
CA GLY A 42 -5.80 -2.15 39.39
C GLY A 42 -6.68 -1.96 38.19
N ILE A 43 -7.92 -2.45 38.22
CA ILE A 43 -8.86 -2.36 37.10
C ILE A 43 -9.86 -1.23 37.35
N GLY A 44 -10.06 -0.41 36.32
CA GLY A 44 -11.04 0.69 36.40
C GLY A 44 -11.54 1.18 35.07
N LYS A 45 -12.74 1.76 35.12
CA LYS A 45 -13.42 2.36 33.98
C LYS A 45 -13.60 3.86 34.20
N ILE A 46 -13.24 4.66 33.20
CA ILE A 46 -13.60 6.07 33.13
C ILE A 46 -14.64 6.32 32.05
N THR A 47 -15.48 7.32 32.30
CA THR A 47 -16.21 8.05 31.26
C THR A 47 -15.73 9.48 31.32
N MET A 48 -15.30 10.03 30.21
CA MET A 48 -14.87 11.43 30.10
C MET A 48 -16.06 12.37 29.90
N SER A 49 -15.87 13.65 30.11
CA SER A 49 -16.92 14.66 29.96
C SER A 49 -17.46 14.78 28.53
N ASP A 50 -16.66 14.42 27.53
CA ASP A 50 -17.03 14.38 26.11
C ASP A 50 -17.78 13.09 25.71
N GLY A 51 -17.92 12.12 26.63
CA GLY A 51 -18.56 10.82 26.41
C GLY A 51 -17.56 9.71 26.02
N GLY A 52 -16.29 10.02 25.81
CA GLY A 52 -15.25 9.02 25.62
C GLY A 52 -15.09 8.11 26.84
N THR A 53 -14.69 6.85 26.64
CA THR A 53 -14.50 5.87 27.73
C THR A 53 -13.15 5.19 27.65
N TYR A 54 -12.64 4.76 28.81
CA TYR A 54 -11.56 3.79 28.89
C TYR A 54 -11.89 2.78 30.00
N GLU A 55 -11.60 1.51 29.72
CA GLU A 55 -11.73 0.42 30.67
C GLU A 55 -10.48 -0.47 30.58
N GLY A 56 -9.74 -0.63 31.69
CA GLY A 56 -8.51 -1.40 31.70
C GLY A 56 -7.69 -1.16 32.96
N GLU A 57 -6.38 -1.39 32.82
CA GLU A 57 -5.42 -1.40 33.93
C GLU A 57 -4.93 0.01 34.28
N TRP A 58 -4.76 0.22 35.59
CA TRP A 58 -4.29 1.47 36.18
C TRP A 58 -3.13 1.16 37.14
N GLN A 59 -2.12 1.98 37.13
CA GLN A 59 -1.02 1.97 38.05
C GLN A 59 -0.65 3.39 38.47
N ALA A 60 -0.64 3.68 39.76
CA ALA A 60 -0.31 4.99 40.30
C ALA A 60 -1.06 6.14 39.63
N GLY A 61 -2.37 5.97 39.34
CA GLY A 61 -3.23 6.95 38.67
C GLY A 61 -3.08 7.06 37.16
N THR A 62 -2.22 6.25 36.56
CA THR A 62 -1.92 6.27 35.11
C THR A 62 -2.45 5.01 34.43
N ILE A 63 -2.97 5.16 33.22
CA ILE A 63 -3.38 4.03 32.37
C ILE A 63 -2.13 3.26 31.90
N VAL A 64 -2.13 1.94 32.14
CA VAL A 64 -1.07 1.00 31.75
C VAL A 64 -1.69 -0.32 31.28
N GLY A 65 -0.84 -1.31 30.93
CA GLY A 65 -1.28 -2.69 30.65
C GLY A 65 -2.30 -2.80 29.53
N GLN A 66 -3.27 -3.68 29.68
CA GLN A 66 -4.29 -3.92 28.67
C GLN A 66 -5.56 -3.10 28.96
N GLY A 67 -6.20 -2.63 27.86
CA GLY A 67 -7.45 -1.88 28.03
C GLY A 67 -8.15 -1.60 26.71
N VAL A 68 -9.37 -1.08 26.85
CA VAL A 68 -10.23 -0.64 25.74
C VAL A 68 -10.52 0.85 25.90
N ALA A 69 -10.19 1.65 24.91
CA ALA A 69 -10.55 3.06 24.82
C ALA A 69 -11.55 3.26 23.69
N ILE A 70 -12.63 4.00 23.95
CA ILE A 70 -13.60 4.42 22.94
C ILE A 70 -13.64 5.95 22.99
N HIS A 71 -13.27 6.58 21.89
CA HIS A 71 -13.34 8.03 21.74
C HIS A 71 -14.77 8.49 21.48
N ALA A 72 -15.10 9.75 21.77
CA ALA A 72 -16.42 10.33 21.52
C ALA A 72 -16.87 10.24 20.04
N SER A 73 -15.92 10.15 19.09
CA SER A 73 -16.17 9.92 17.66
C SER A 73 -16.61 8.48 17.33
N GLY A 74 -16.55 7.55 18.30
CA GLY A 74 -16.76 6.12 18.10
C GLY A 74 -15.50 5.33 17.69
N GLU A 75 -14.34 5.98 17.54
CA GLU A 75 -13.07 5.27 17.36
C GLU A 75 -12.81 4.39 18.59
N ARG A 76 -12.52 3.10 18.37
CA ARG A 76 -12.27 2.11 19.40
C ARG A 76 -10.84 1.58 19.28
N TYR A 77 -10.09 1.66 20.36
CA TYR A 77 -8.81 0.99 20.49
C TYR A 77 -8.88 -0.07 21.57
N GLU A 78 -8.34 -1.26 21.29
CA GLU A 78 -8.16 -2.36 22.21
C GLU A 78 -6.74 -2.87 22.16
N GLY A 79 -6.02 -2.81 23.27
CA GLY A 79 -4.62 -3.24 23.29
C GLY A 79 -3.84 -2.69 24.47
N GLY A 80 -2.51 -2.70 24.28
CA GLY A 80 -1.58 -2.27 25.31
C GLY A 80 -1.52 -0.74 25.48
N PHE A 81 -1.26 -0.34 26.72
CA PHE A 81 -1.00 1.05 27.11
C PHE A 81 0.25 1.16 27.96
N ARG A 82 0.99 2.24 27.76
CA ARG A 82 2.12 2.65 28.59
C ARG A 82 2.06 4.16 28.83
N ASN A 83 2.04 4.59 30.09
CA ASN A 83 1.94 6.00 30.46
C ASN A 83 0.80 6.72 29.77
N GLY A 84 -0.40 6.12 29.70
CA GLY A 84 -1.57 6.67 29.07
C GLY A 84 -1.59 6.69 27.55
N LYS A 85 -0.54 6.15 26.89
CA LYS A 85 -0.43 6.09 25.42
C LYS A 85 -0.57 4.66 24.93
N ARG A 86 -1.15 4.46 23.74
CA ARG A 86 -1.17 3.17 23.04
C ARG A 86 0.26 2.63 22.91
N HIS A 87 0.47 1.38 23.29
CA HIS A 87 1.80 0.76 23.28
C HIS A 87 1.69 -0.77 23.18
N GLY A 88 2.69 -1.42 22.52
CA GLY A 88 2.64 -2.86 22.30
C GLY A 88 1.67 -3.23 21.18
N LYS A 89 1.05 -4.39 21.26
CA LYS A 89 0.05 -4.84 20.27
C LYS A 89 -1.32 -4.22 20.57
N GLY A 90 -2.03 -3.83 19.49
CA GLY A 90 -3.38 -3.29 19.63
C GLY A 90 -4.14 -3.24 18.31
N VAL A 91 -5.46 -3.14 18.44
CA VAL A 91 -6.41 -2.99 17.34
C VAL A 91 -7.10 -1.64 17.47
N LEU A 92 -7.04 -0.83 16.42
CA LEU A 92 -7.81 0.41 16.26
C LEU A 92 -8.87 0.18 15.21
N ALA A 93 -10.11 0.50 15.52
CA ALA A 93 -11.22 0.45 14.57
C ALA A 93 -12.00 1.77 14.58
N THR A 94 -12.44 2.21 13.41
CA THR A 94 -13.26 3.41 13.26
C THR A 94 -14.67 3.06 12.80
N PRO A 95 -15.68 3.88 13.07
CA PRO A 95 -17.05 3.66 12.57
C PRO A 95 -17.13 3.64 11.03
N ALA A 96 -16.17 4.27 10.34
CA ALA A 96 -16.08 4.28 8.88
C ALA A 96 -15.61 2.94 8.28
N GLY A 97 -15.20 1.96 9.12
CA GLY A 97 -14.75 0.65 8.67
C GLY A 97 -13.23 0.51 8.51
N TYR A 98 -12.44 1.57 8.80
CA TYR A 98 -10.98 1.42 8.89
C TYR A 98 -10.61 0.57 10.11
N GLU A 99 -9.68 -0.37 9.95
CA GLU A 99 -9.10 -1.15 11.03
C GLU A 99 -7.57 -1.23 10.88
N TYR A 100 -6.87 -0.99 11.97
CA TYR A 100 -5.44 -1.21 12.11
C TYR A 100 -5.21 -2.26 13.20
N LYS A 101 -4.47 -3.31 12.89
CA LYS A 101 -4.05 -4.35 13.85
C LYS A 101 -2.54 -4.50 13.78
N GLY A 102 -1.83 -4.07 14.81
CA GLY A 102 -0.37 -4.08 14.76
C GLY A 102 0.30 -3.53 15.99
N ASP A 103 1.55 -3.11 15.80
CA ASP A 103 2.41 -2.59 16.85
C ASP A 103 2.19 -1.08 17.07
N TRP A 104 2.33 -0.67 18.32
CA TRP A 104 2.22 0.71 18.77
C TRP A 104 3.40 1.07 19.67
N VAL A 105 3.99 2.22 19.47
CA VAL A 105 5.04 2.79 20.31
C VAL A 105 4.67 4.22 20.66
N ASP A 106 4.43 4.48 21.97
CA ASP A 106 4.13 5.80 22.53
C ASP A 106 3.02 6.58 21.79
N GLY A 107 1.96 5.87 21.37
CA GLY A 107 0.79 6.39 20.68
C GLY A 107 0.86 6.36 19.16
N GLN A 108 1.99 5.96 18.58
CA GLN A 108 2.19 5.88 17.14
C GLN A 108 2.12 4.44 16.64
N ALA A 109 1.36 4.22 15.57
CA ALA A 109 1.31 2.94 14.87
C ALA A 109 2.64 2.70 14.12
N THR A 110 3.30 1.58 14.38
CA THR A 110 4.63 1.27 13.82
C THR A 110 4.85 -0.25 13.77
N GLY A 111 5.94 -0.71 13.14
CA GLY A 111 6.28 -2.14 13.08
C GLY A 111 5.43 -2.90 12.06
N GLN A 112 5.08 -4.15 12.38
CA GLN A 112 4.26 -4.99 11.51
C GLN A 112 2.78 -4.80 11.80
N ALA A 113 1.97 -4.70 10.73
CA ALA A 113 0.55 -4.48 10.85
C ALA A 113 -0.25 -5.13 9.72
N VAL A 114 -1.51 -5.39 10.02
CA VAL A 114 -2.58 -5.59 9.04
C VAL A 114 -3.48 -4.36 9.11
N ILE A 115 -3.71 -3.73 7.96
CA ILE A 115 -4.58 -2.56 7.82
C ILE A 115 -5.72 -2.93 6.87
N LYS A 116 -6.96 -2.71 7.30
CA LYS A 116 -8.12 -2.73 6.43
C LYS A 116 -8.58 -1.30 6.21
N ASP A 117 -8.53 -0.85 4.97
CA ASP A 117 -9.02 0.48 4.58
C ASP A 117 -10.55 0.53 4.48
N VAL A 118 -11.09 1.73 4.42
CA VAL A 118 -12.55 1.95 4.33
C VAL A 118 -13.17 1.41 3.03
N ASP A 119 -12.39 1.32 1.96
CA ASP A 119 -12.78 0.73 0.67
C ASP A 119 -12.68 -0.81 0.66
N GLY A 120 -12.21 -1.39 1.77
CA GLY A 120 -12.05 -2.83 1.96
C GLY A 120 -10.69 -3.38 1.51
N ALA A 121 -9.77 -2.55 1.01
CA ALA A 121 -8.41 -2.98 0.74
C ALA A 121 -7.71 -3.46 2.02
N VAL A 122 -6.95 -4.55 1.92
CA VAL A 122 -6.20 -5.10 3.03
C VAL A 122 -4.71 -5.02 2.74
N TYR A 123 -3.99 -4.30 3.59
CA TYR A 123 -2.54 -4.24 3.57
C TYR A 123 -1.97 -5.09 4.70
N GLU A 124 -0.92 -5.84 4.41
CA GLU A 124 -0.11 -6.56 5.38
C GLU A 124 1.36 -6.23 5.16
N GLY A 125 2.02 -5.67 6.17
CA GLY A 125 3.41 -5.25 6.04
C GLY A 125 3.88 -4.31 7.13
N SER A 126 5.03 -3.68 6.87
CA SER A 126 5.64 -2.72 7.77
C SER A 126 4.93 -1.37 7.73
N VAL A 127 4.90 -0.70 8.88
CA VAL A 127 4.29 0.62 9.07
C VAL A 127 5.24 1.49 9.88
N ILE A 128 5.36 2.76 9.53
CA ILE A 128 6.08 3.79 10.29
C ILE A 128 5.17 5.00 10.43
N ASN A 129 4.89 5.42 11.67
CA ASN A 129 4.05 6.57 12.00
C ASN A 129 2.65 6.51 11.32
N GLY A 130 2.07 5.31 11.24
CA GLY A 130 0.78 5.08 10.60
C GLY A 130 0.81 4.96 9.08
N ALA A 131 1.92 5.20 8.41
CA ALA A 131 2.05 5.07 6.96
C ALA A 131 2.68 3.73 6.57
N ARG A 132 2.17 3.09 5.52
CA ARG A 132 2.78 1.90 4.91
C ARG A 132 4.22 2.21 4.53
N SER A 133 5.17 1.36 4.95
CA SER A 133 6.60 1.57 4.77
C SER A 133 7.33 0.23 4.76
N GLY A 134 8.48 0.15 4.07
CA GLY A 134 9.21 -1.12 3.95
C GLY A 134 8.46 -2.16 3.12
N VAL A 135 8.69 -3.44 3.39
CA VAL A 135 8.06 -4.52 2.61
C VAL A 135 6.61 -4.73 3.05
N GLY A 136 5.73 -4.85 2.06
CA GLY A 136 4.31 -5.09 2.32
C GLY A 136 3.53 -5.46 1.06
N LYS A 137 2.33 -5.98 1.29
CA LYS A 137 1.38 -6.41 0.27
C LYS A 137 0.01 -5.82 0.54
N LEU A 138 -0.60 -5.28 -0.50
CA LEU A 138 -1.99 -4.80 -0.49
C LEU A 138 -2.82 -5.64 -1.45
N VAL A 139 -3.97 -6.09 -1.00
CA VAL A 139 -4.99 -6.77 -1.81
C VAL A 139 -6.26 -5.94 -1.78
N HIS A 140 -6.74 -5.55 -2.94
CA HIS A 140 -7.95 -4.75 -3.08
C HIS A 140 -9.16 -5.62 -3.46
N PRO A 141 -10.38 -5.34 -2.96
CA PRO A 141 -11.59 -6.09 -3.32
C PRO A 141 -11.93 -6.10 -4.81
N GLU A 142 -11.49 -5.08 -5.55
CA GLU A 142 -11.62 -5.02 -7.02
C GLU A 142 -10.71 -6.01 -7.76
N GLY A 143 -9.88 -6.79 -7.03
CA GLY A 143 -9.08 -7.88 -7.58
C GLY A 143 -7.65 -7.51 -7.93
N PHE A 144 -7.18 -6.29 -7.67
CA PHE A 144 -5.76 -5.96 -7.86
C PHE A 144 -4.93 -6.20 -6.61
N THR A 145 -3.65 -6.48 -6.81
CA THR A 145 -2.66 -6.69 -5.75
C THR A 145 -1.42 -5.86 -6.01
N LEU A 146 -0.91 -5.23 -4.95
CA LEU A 146 0.34 -4.46 -4.96
C LEU A 146 1.28 -5.07 -3.91
N GLU A 147 2.47 -5.48 -4.32
CA GLU A 147 3.45 -6.13 -3.43
C GLU A 147 4.84 -5.55 -3.70
N GLY A 148 5.59 -5.21 -2.66
CA GLY A 148 6.94 -4.68 -2.82
C GLY A 148 7.34 -3.75 -1.68
N THR A 149 8.24 -2.82 -2.00
CA THR A 149 8.73 -1.80 -1.06
C THR A 149 7.82 -0.59 -1.05
N TRP A 150 7.43 -0.15 0.13
CA TRP A 150 6.54 0.99 0.37
C TRP A 150 7.31 2.13 1.02
N ALA A 151 7.02 3.34 0.61
CA ALA A 151 7.49 4.56 1.26
C ALA A 151 6.36 5.58 1.29
N ASN A 152 6.06 6.14 2.47
CA ASN A 152 5.01 7.15 2.66
C ASN A 152 3.64 6.74 2.10
N GLY A 153 3.29 5.45 2.24
CA GLY A 153 2.00 4.92 1.78
C GLY A 153 1.92 4.50 0.31
N GLN A 154 2.99 4.66 -0.47
CA GLN A 154 3.06 4.31 -1.90
C GLN A 154 4.15 3.29 -2.17
N LEU A 155 4.00 2.49 -3.25
CA LEU A 155 5.07 1.64 -3.76
C LEU A 155 6.22 2.49 -4.31
N ASN A 156 7.44 2.26 -3.80
CA ASN A 156 8.67 2.89 -4.25
C ASN A 156 9.81 1.85 -4.23
N GLY A 157 10.61 1.79 -5.28
CA GLY A 157 11.63 0.76 -5.46
C GLY A 157 11.08 -0.41 -6.26
N THR A 158 11.54 -1.63 -6.00
CA THR A 158 11.07 -2.80 -6.73
C THR A 158 9.74 -3.31 -6.19
N GLY A 159 8.83 -3.70 -7.10
CA GLY A 159 7.54 -4.23 -6.71
C GLY A 159 6.86 -5.03 -7.82
N LYS A 160 5.75 -5.65 -7.43
CA LYS A 160 4.88 -6.42 -8.30
C LYS A 160 3.46 -5.88 -8.24
N ILE A 161 2.88 -5.68 -9.40
CA ILE A 161 1.49 -5.28 -9.57
C ILE A 161 0.76 -6.42 -10.29
N ILE A 162 -0.37 -6.83 -9.77
CA ILE A 162 -1.30 -7.74 -10.45
C ILE A 162 -2.61 -6.95 -10.60
N SER A 163 -3.00 -6.68 -11.83
CA SER A 163 -4.24 -5.98 -12.14
C SER A 163 -5.46 -6.90 -12.04
N ALA A 164 -6.66 -6.34 -11.90
CA ALA A 164 -7.90 -7.12 -11.79
C ALA A 164 -8.19 -8.02 -13.00
N ASN A 165 -7.71 -7.64 -14.19
CA ASN A 165 -7.81 -8.44 -15.41
C ASN A 165 -6.75 -9.55 -15.52
N GLY A 166 -5.85 -9.66 -14.54
CA GLY A 166 -4.77 -10.65 -14.53
C GLY A 166 -3.46 -10.19 -15.17
N ASP A 167 -3.37 -8.96 -15.70
CA ASP A 167 -2.11 -8.41 -16.16
C ASP A 167 -1.14 -8.25 -14.99
N THR A 168 0.13 -8.48 -15.24
CA THR A 168 1.17 -8.36 -14.21
C THR A 168 2.26 -7.39 -14.65
N TYR A 169 2.86 -6.73 -13.67
CA TYR A 169 4.09 -5.98 -13.81
C TYR A 169 5.02 -6.34 -12.65
N GLU A 170 6.30 -6.48 -12.94
CA GLU A 170 7.35 -6.67 -11.94
C GLU A 170 8.57 -5.84 -12.35
N GLY A 171 8.98 -4.91 -11.49
CA GLY A 171 10.06 -3.98 -11.82
C GLY A 171 10.13 -2.79 -10.87
N ASP A 172 10.79 -1.74 -11.36
CA ASP A 172 10.99 -0.50 -10.61
C ASP A 172 9.73 0.36 -10.60
N LEU A 173 9.45 0.96 -9.45
CA LEU A 173 8.29 1.81 -9.20
C LEU A 173 8.72 3.10 -8.50
N VAL A 174 8.16 4.21 -8.89
CA VAL A 174 8.28 5.50 -8.21
C VAL A 174 6.88 6.06 -7.98
N GLU A 175 6.50 6.25 -6.71
CA GLU A 175 5.17 6.73 -6.31
C GLU A 175 4.02 5.90 -6.93
N GLY A 176 4.23 4.58 -7.03
CA GLY A 176 3.28 3.63 -7.60
C GLY A 176 3.24 3.58 -9.12
N ARG A 177 4.02 4.39 -9.84
CA ARG A 177 4.14 4.38 -11.31
C ARG A 177 5.32 3.51 -11.75
N ARG A 178 5.15 2.81 -12.88
CA ARG A 178 6.24 2.05 -13.51
C ARG A 178 7.31 3.02 -14.00
N GLU A 179 8.54 2.77 -13.56
CA GLU A 179 9.72 3.58 -13.83
C GLU A 179 10.93 2.66 -13.98
N GLY A 180 12.00 3.10 -14.67
CA GLY A 180 13.22 2.28 -14.77
C GLY A 180 12.98 0.96 -15.48
N SER A 181 13.53 -0.14 -14.96
CA SER A 181 13.48 -1.47 -15.59
C SER A 181 12.31 -2.30 -15.06
N GLY A 182 11.62 -3.00 -15.97
CA GLY A 182 10.52 -3.86 -15.57
C GLY A 182 10.05 -4.80 -16.67
N THR A 183 9.27 -5.79 -16.24
CA THR A 183 8.60 -6.75 -17.12
C THR A 183 7.10 -6.70 -16.88
N SER A 184 6.33 -6.55 -17.94
CA SER A 184 4.88 -6.71 -17.92
C SER A 184 4.45 -7.93 -18.72
N THR A 185 3.40 -8.61 -18.22
CA THR A 185 2.75 -9.71 -18.94
C THR A 185 1.26 -9.46 -18.93
N THR A 186 0.63 -9.47 -20.11
CA THR A 186 -0.84 -9.37 -20.20
C THR A 186 -1.48 -10.72 -19.90
N SER A 187 -2.75 -10.71 -19.55
CA SER A 187 -3.55 -11.94 -19.38
C SER A 187 -3.68 -12.76 -20.68
N ALA A 188 -3.44 -12.15 -21.83
CA ALA A 188 -3.39 -12.80 -23.13
C ALA A 188 -2.04 -13.51 -23.40
N GLY A 189 -1.02 -13.24 -22.56
CA GLY A 189 0.32 -13.82 -22.70
C GLY A 189 1.34 -12.95 -23.41
N ASP A 190 0.98 -11.72 -23.83
CA ASP A 190 1.97 -10.78 -24.35
C ASP A 190 2.91 -10.35 -23.25
N THR A 191 4.20 -10.22 -23.56
CA THR A 191 5.21 -9.76 -22.61
C THR A 191 5.95 -8.54 -23.13
N TYR A 192 6.33 -7.65 -22.23
CA TYR A 192 7.31 -6.61 -22.49
C TYR A 192 8.35 -6.64 -21.37
N SER A 193 9.62 -6.61 -21.74
CA SER A 193 10.74 -6.48 -20.81
C SER A 193 11.65 -5.35 -21.31
N GLY A 194 11.81 -4.31 -20.50
CA GLY A 194 12.55 -3.12 -20.88
C GLY A 194 12.39 -1.99 -19.92
N GLN A 195 12.66 -0.79 -20.42
CA GLN A 195 12.58 0.44 -19.65
C GLN A 195 11.17 1.04 -19.66
N TYR A 196 10.83 1.70 -18.58
CA TYR A 196 9.58 2.44 -18.37
C TYR A 196 9.89 3.88 -17.94
N LEU A 197 9.05 4.79 -18.34
CA LEU A 197 9.02 6.18 -17.89
C LEU A 197 7.56 6.61 -17.75
N ASN A 198 7.14 7.01 -16.53
CA ASN A 198 5.77 7.43 -16.24
C ASN A 198 4.70 6.44 -16.77
N ASP A 199 4.80 5.15 -16.39
CA ASP A 199 3.92 4.05 -16.81
C ASP A 199 3.98 3.66 -18.29
N GLN A 200 4.78 4.31 -19.12
CA GLN A 200 4.91 4.02 -20.54
C GLN A 200 6.20 3.26 -20.84
N ARG A 201 6.17 2.35 -21.83
CA ARG A 201 7.36 1.73 -22.40
C ARG A 201 8.27 2.82 -22.94
N HIS A 202 9.56 2.77 -22.62
CA HIS A 202 10.52 3.81 -22.97
C HIS A 202 11.92 3.20 -23.16
N GLY A 203 12.85 3.95 -23.80
CA GLY A 203 14.24 3.49 -23.95
C GLY A 203 14.36 2.17 -24.72
N THR A 204 15.17 1.24 -24.22
CA THR A 204 15.34 -0.07 -24.85
C THR A 204 14.40 -1.11 -24.24
N GLY A 205 13.84 -1.97 -25.09
CA GLY A 205 12.97 -3.03 -24.62
C GLY A 205 12.59 -4.05 -25.70
N THR A 206 12.13 -5.21 -25.22
CA THR A 206 11.66 -6.32 -26.06
C THR A 206 10.20 -6.60 -25.75
N PHE A 207 9.36 -6.56 -26.77
CA PHE A 207 7.98 -7.02 -26.74
C PHE A 207 7.89 -8.39 -27.41
N LYS A 208 7.08 -9.29 -26.85
CA LYS A 208 6.73 -10.58 -27.45
C LYS A 208 5.23 -10.78 -27.33
N GLY A 209 4.55 -10.86 -28.45
CA GLY A 209 3.14 -11.20 -28.54
C GLY A 209 2.92 -12.70 -28.39
N ALA A 210 1.77 -13.07 -27.87
CA ALA A 210 1.32 -14.46 -27.76
C ALA A 210 1.14 -15.13 -29.15
N ASP A 211 0.96 -14.34 -30.17
CA ASP A 211 0.82 -14.76 -31.58
C ASP A 211 2.16 -15.07 -32.27
N GLY A 212 3.29 -14.83 -31.58
CA GLY A 212 4.65 -15.01 -32.12
C GLY A 212 5.26 -13.73 -32.72
N TYR A 213 4.54 -12.59 -32.75
CA TYR A 213 5.14 -11.30 -33.09
C TYR A 213 6.14 -10.88 -32.00
N ALA A 214 7.29 -10.36 -32.40
CA ALA A 214 8.24 -9.79 -31.44
C ALA A 214 8.85 -8.51 -31.99
N TYR A 215 9.12 -7.56 -31.10
CA TYR A 215 9.87 -6.34 -31.41
C TYR A 215 10.95 -6.16 -30.36
N GLU A 216 12.18 -5.92 -30.82
CA GLU A 216 13.32 -5.56 -29.99
C GLU A 216 13.92 -4.25 -30.51
N GLY A 217 13.98 -3.23 -29.68
CA GLY A 217 14.47 -1.92 -30.13
C GLY A 217 14.18 -0.80 -29.15
N LEU A 218 14.12 0.42 -29.70
CA LEU A 218 13.83 1.63 -28.97
C LEU A 218 12.32 1.88 -28.85
N TRP A 219 11.94 2.45 -27.73
CA TRP A 219 10.56 2.79 -27.35
C TRP A 219 10.49 4.25 -26.91
N ALA A 220 9.45 4.94 -27.30
CA ALA A 220 9.12 6.26 -26.81
C ALA A 220 7.60 6.36 -26.63
N GLU A 221 7.15 6.88 -25.48
CA GLU A 221 5.73 7.14 -25.18
C GLU A 221 4.81 5.92 -25.43
N GLY A 222 5.33 4.71 -25.12
CA GLY A 222 4.59 3.45 -25.27
C GLY A 222 4.68 2.80 -26.65
N SER A 223 5.24 3.48 -27.66
CA SER A 223 5.34 3.02 -29.05
C SER A 223 6.78 2.65 -29.44
N ALA A 224 6.93 1.71 -30.39
CA ALA A 224 8.20 1.44 -31.03
C ALA A 224 8.68 2.69 -31.79
N ALA A 225 9.91 3.14 -31.51
CA ALA A 225 10.51 4.35 -32.05
C ALA A 225 12.00 4.19 -32.25
N GLY A 226 12.56 4.72 -33.37
CA GLY A 226 13.97 4.58 -33.68
C GLY A 226 14.35 3.18 -34.19
N ALA A 227 15.62 2.80 -34.06
CA ALA A 227 16.11 1.53 -34.59
C ALA A 227 15.52 0.32 -33.84
N GLY A 228 15.09 -0.68 -34.59
CA GLY A 228 14.55 -1.91 -34.02
C GLY A 228 14.47 -3.06 -35.00
N THR A 229 14.20 -4.23 -34.44
CA THR A 229 14.02 -5.49 -35.17
C THR A 229 12.66 -6.07 -34.83
N VAL A 230 11.89 -6.40 -35.86
CA VAL A 230 10.64 -7.15 -35.77
C VAL A 230 10.87 -8.57 -36.20
N THR A 231 10.35 -9.52 -35.46
CA THR A 231 10.14 -10.90 -35.91
C THR A 231 8.63 -11.10 -36.05
N TYR A 232 8.20 -11.47 -37.24
CA TYR A 232 6.81 -11.74 -37.55
C TYR A 232 6.43 -13.18 -37.23
N PRO A 233 5.12 -13.49 -37.06
CA PRO A 233 4.65 -14.85 -36.77
C PRO A 233 5.01 -15.88 -37.82
N ASP A 234 5.18 -15.46 -39.06
CA ASP A 234 5.62 -16.33 -40.18
C ASP A 234 7.12 -16.63 -40.16
N GLY A 235 7.88 -16.02 -39.22
CA GLY A 235 9.35 -16.16 -39.12
C GLY A 235 10.12 -15.12 -39.93
N SER A 236 9.48 -14.20 -40.63
CA SER A 236 10.16 -13.07 -41.30
C SER A 236 10.78 -12.15 -40.25
N ILE A 237 11.97 -11.60 -40.60
CA ILE A 237 12.71 -10.68 -39.70
C ILE A 237 12.92 -9.35 -40.43
N GLN A 238 12.44 -8.27 -39.86
CA GLN A 238 12.61 -6.91 -40.37
C GLN A 238 13.49 -6.08 -39.46
N THR A 239 14.49 -5.41 -39.98
CA THR A 239 15.30 -4.39 -39.29
C THR A 239 15.06 -3.05 -39.98
N SER A 240 14.58 -2.08 -39.23
CA SER A 240 14.19 -0.74 -39.75
C SER A 240 14.28 0.32 -38.64
N THR A 241 14.10 1.57 -39.04
CA THR A 241 13.73 2.63 -38.13
C THR A 241 12.20 2.63 -37.99
N PHE A 242 11.70 2.88 -36.78
CA PHE A 242 10.28 2.90 -36.48
C PHE A 242 9.85 4.30 -36.00
N VAL A 243 8.65 4.70 -36.39
CA VAL A 243 7.94 5.89 -35.87
C VAL A 243 6.53 5.43 -35.56
N ASP A 244 6.08 5.62 -34.31
CA ASP A 244 4.76 5.23 -33.83
C ASP A 244 4.34 3.80 -34.24
N ASN A 245 5.24 2.84 -34.02
CA ASN A 245 5.10 1.41 -34.35
C ASN A 245 5.15 1.06 -35.84
N LEU A 246 5.37 2.02 -36.73
CA LEU A 246 5.43 1.80 -38.18
C LEU A 246 6.87 1.95 -38.68
N ALA A 247 7.28 1.04 -39.58
CA ALA A 247 8.57 1.14 -40.24
C ALA A 247 8.63 2.39 -41.13
N GLU A 248 9.72 3.15 -41.04
CA GLU A 248 9.95 4.40 -41.79
C GLU A 248 11.39 4.48 -42.28
N GLY A 249 11.59 4.96 -43.53
CA GLY A 249 12.91 5.09 -44.15
C GLY A 249 13.52 3.74 -44.55
N PRO A 250 14.88 3.68 -44.68
CA PRO A 250 15.54 2.48 -45.17
C PRO A 250 15.49 1.33 -44.16
N GLY A 251 15.30 0.11 -44.66
CA GLY A 251 15.26 -1.09 -43.85
C GLY A 251 15.49 -2.36 -44.69
N LYS A 252 15.47 -3.50 -43.99
CA LYS A 252 15.63 -4.80 -44.61
C LYS A 252 14.66 -5.80 -43.98
N ILE A 253 14.02 -6.62 -44.81
CA ILE A 253 13.27 -7.79 -44.38
C ILE A 253 13.88 -9.04 -44.98
N THR A 254 13.99 -10.10 -44.19
CA THR A 254 14.41 -11.45 -44.60
C THR A 254 13.25 -12.40 -44.37
N TYR A 255 12.81 -13.09 -45.35
CA TYR A 255 11.73 -14.06 -45.34
C TYR A 255 12.22 -15.46 -44.96
N PRO A 256 11.31 -16.35 -44.50
CA PRO A 256 11.70 -17.73 -44.09
C PRO A 256 12.37 -18.58 -45.18
N ASP A 257 12.07 -18.32 -46.43
CA ASP A 257 12.66 -18.99 -47.58
C ASP A 257 14.08 -18.47 -47.94
N GLY A 258 14.55 -17.46 -47.16
CA GLY A 258 15.86 -16.82 -47.35
C GLY A 258 15.83 -15.66 -48.35
N SER A 259 14.73 -15.40 -49.02
CA SER A 259 14.59 -14.20 -49.86
C SER A 259 14.64 -12.93 -49.00
N THR A 260 15.07 -11.83 -49.61
CA THR A 260 15.19 -10.55 -48.90
C THR A 260 14.63 -9.40 -49.71
N TYR A 261 14.15 -8.37 -48.99
CA TYR A 261 13.95 -7.04 -49.54
C TYR A 261 14.76 -6.05 -48.72
N GLU A 262 15.48 -5.16 -49.41
CA GLU A 262 16.19 -4.03 -48.81
C GLU A 262 15.85 -2.77 -49.59
N GLY A 263 15.29 -1.76 -48.89
CA GLY A 263 14.80 -0.54 -49.53
C GLY A 263 14.06 0.34 -48.54
N ASP A 264 13.18 1.22 -49.08
CA ASP A 264 12.52 2.20 -48.27
C ASP A 264 11.12 1.74 -47.79
N TRP A 265 10.73 2.20 -46.61
CA TRP A 265 9.40 2.07 -46.04
C TRP A 265 8.82 3.44 -45.73
N SER A 266 7.53 3.57 -45.91
CA SER A 266 6.76 4.71 -45.43
C SER A 266 5.48 4.22 -44.79
N ALA A 267 5.22 4.68 -43.53
CA ALA A 267 4.09 4.27 -42.72
C ALA A 267 3.87 2.76 -42.67
N GLY A 268 4.98 1.99 -42.56
CA GLY A 268 4.95 0.52 -42.46
C GLY A 268 4.78 -0.24 -43.78
N VAL A 269 4.70 0.47 -44.92
CA VAL A 269 4.56 -0.13 -46.23
C VAL A 269 5.85 0.06 -47.03
N ILE A 270 6.23 -0.97 -47.80
CA ILE A 270 7.33 -0.85 -48.78
C ILE A 270 7.00 0.22 -49.77
N GLU A 271 7.80 1.28 -49.88
CA GLU A 271 7.61 2.43 -50.78
C GLU A 271 9.00 2.93 -51.25
N GLY A 272 9.05 3.49 -52.50
CA GLY A 272 10.28 4.04 -53.05
C GLY A 272 11.16 3.01 -53.76
N GLN A 273 12.49 3.14 -53.62
CA GLN A 273 13.44 2.26 -54.28
C GLN A 273 13.89 1.12 -53.35
N GLY A 274 14.02 -0.07 -53.93
CA GLY A 274 14.47 -1.22 -53.16
C GLY A 274 14.98 -2.35 -54.08
N ARG A 275 15.61 -3.35 -53.43
CA ARG A 275 16.14 -4.53 -54.06
C ARG A 275 15.55 -5.77 -53.42
N ALA A 276 15.00 -6.66 -54.21
CA ALA A 276 14.60 -8.00 -53.80
C ALA A 276 15.60 -9.03 -54.36
N THR A 277 15.88 -10.05 -53.53
CA THR A 277 16.81 -11.15 -53.93
C THR A 277 16.20 -12.48 -53.54
#